data_5bb8fd0a71243825060f34dea13d28c5
#
_entry.id   5bb8fd0a71243825060f34dea13d28c5
#
_cell.length_a   1.000
_cell.length_b   1.000
_cell.length_c   1.000
_cell.angle_alpha   90.00
_cell.angle_beta   90.00
_cell.angle_gamma   90.00
#
_symmetry.space_group_name_H-M   'P 1'
#
loop_
_entity.id
_entity.type
_entity.pdbx_description
1 polymer ?
#
loop_
_entity_poly.entity_id
_entity_poly.type
_entity_poly.pdbx_seq_one_letter_code
_entity_poly.pdbx_strand_id
1 'polypeptide(L)'
;MTCLFGLFALLSGLQPALAAPSCSPLLSHTFPRLQDEAPQSLCQYQGKVILVVNTASFCGFTSQYEGLEKLYAKYKDQGFVVLGFPSNDFGQQEPGSNKEIADFCKNTYDVKFPMFAKSAVSGNNSNPLFKMLIAKTGTTPKWNFYKYLIDRNGNVVDSFGSITTPGSSSITSQIEKLLGEKAQ
;
A
#
# COMPACT_ATOMS: atom_id res chain seq x y z
N MET A 1 -33.44 60.57 26.58
CA MET A 1 -32.98 59.18 26.74
C MET A 1 -33.03 58.55 25.38
N THR A 2 -31.88 58.47 24.69
CA THR A 2 -31.77 58.00 23.30
C THR A 2 -30.97 56.72 23.33
N CYS A 3 -31.63 55.59 23.05
CA CYS A 3 -30.94 54.26 22.93
C CYS A 3 -30.38 54.11 21.54
N LEU A 4 -29.04 54.02 21.44
CA LEU A 4 -28.35 53.57 20.23
C LEU A 4 -28.33 52.01 20.21
N PHE A 5 -28.99 51.43 19.22
CA PHE A 5 -28.83 49.99 18.90
C PHE A 5 -27.64 49.85 17.97
N GLY A 6 -26.57 49.24 18.49
CA GLY A 6 -25.42 48.85 17.70
C GLY A 6 -25.70 47.58 16.90
N LEU A 7 -25.61 47.66 15.56
CA LEU A 7 -25.77 46.54 14.63
C LEU A 7 -24.44 45.81 14.55
N PHE A 8 -24.30 44.61 15.17
CA PHE A 8 -23.17 43.74 15.02
C PHE A 8 -23.34 42.93 13.73
N ALA A 9 -22.59 43.26 12.71
CA ALA A 9 -22.51 42.48 11.47
C ALA A 9 -21.60 41.26 11.71
N LEU A 10 -22.20 40.09 11.75
CA LEU A 10 -21.47 38.81 11.75
C LEU A 10 -20.89 38.56 10.34
N LEU A 11 -19.60 38.79 10.17
CA LEU A 11 -18.84 38.34 9.00
C LEU A 11 -18.64 36.81 9.09
N SER A 12 -19.52 36.08 8.42
CA SER A 12 -19.32 34.62 8.20
C SER A 12 -18.19 34.44 7.19
N GLY A 13 -16.99 34.20 7.70
CA GLY A 13 -15.83 33.84 6.86
C GLY A 13 -16.08 32.48 6.19
N LEU A 14 -16.26 32.45 4.86
CA LEU A 14 -16.18 31.24 4.08
C LEU A 14 -14.73 30.74 4.14
N GLN A 15 -14.48 29.69 4.90
CA GLN A 15 -13.23 28.95 4.80
C GLN A 15 -13.24 28.15 3.48
N PRO A 16 -12.21 28.28 2.62
CA PRO A 16 -12.09 27.42 1.45
C PRO A 16 -11.99 25.98 1.91
N ALA A 17 -12.92 25.14 1.45
CA ALA A 17 -12.82 23.70 1.63
C ALA A 17 -11.54 23.23 0.91
N LEU A 18 -10.57 22.72 1.66
CA LEU A 18 -9.42 22.03 1.08
C LEU A 18 -9.95 20.84 0.28
N ALA A 19 -9.80 20.89 -1.04
CA ALA A 19 -10.14 19.78 -1.92
C ALA A 19 -9.38 18.54 -1.45
N ALA A 20 -10.07 17.41 -1.29
CA ALA A 20 -9.42 16.14 -1.00
C ALA A 20 -8.36 15.86 -2.10
N PRO A 21 -7.16 15.36 -1.73
CA PRO A 21 -6.11 15.11 -2.71
C PRO A 21 -6.64 14.18 -3.80
N SER A 22 -6.45 14.57 -5.06
CA SER A 22 -6.85 13.77 -6.22
C SER A 22 -6.07 12.45 -6.19
N CYS A 23 -6.74 11.34 -6.54
CA CYS A 23 -6.10 10.04 -6.60
C CYS A 23 -4.95 10.04 -7.63
N SER A 24 -3.76 9.64 -7.23
CA SER A 24 -2.63 9.54 -8.15
C SER A 24 -2.89 8.47 -9.21
N PRO A 25 -2.36 8.63 -10.44
CA PRO A 25 -2.52 7.61 -11.49
C PRO A 25 -2.08 6.21 -11.05
N LEU A 26 -1.06 6.12 -10.21
CA LEU A 26 -0.55 4.85 -9.67
C LEU A 26 -1.59 4.14 -8.79
N LEU A 27 -2.42 4.89 -8.07
CA LEU A 27 -3.43 4.36 -7.16
C LEU A 27 -4.85 4.32 -7.77
N SER A 28 -5.04 4.80 -9.00
CA SER A 28 -6.34 4.83 -9.68
C SER A 28 -6.79 3.47 -10.22
N HIS A 29 -6.55 2.41 -9.45
CA HIS A 29 -6.90 1.04 -9.78
C HIS A 29 -7.77 0.42 -8.69
N THR A 30 -8.59 -0.55 -9.10
CA THR A 30 -9.43 -1.34 -8.20
C THR A 30 -9.05 -2.81 -8.35
N PHE A 31 -8.84 -3.48 -7.22
CA PHE A 31 -8.55 -4.92 -7.18
C PHE A 31 -9.52 -5.63 -6.24
N PRO A 32 -9.87 -6.90 -6.51
CA PRO A 32 -10.59 -7.71 -5.54
C PRO A 32 -9.75 -7.92 -4.27
N ARG A 33 -10.38 -7.87 -3.10
CA ARG A 33 -9.74 -8.27 -1.85
C ARG A 33 -9.51 -9.78 -1.82
N LEU A 34 -8.45 -10.22 -1.15
CA LEU A 34 -8.12 -11.64 -1.06
C LEU A 34 -9.21 -12.44 -0.32
N GLN A 35 -9.82 -11.85 0.73
CA GLN A 35 -10.69 -12.54 1.68
C GLN A 35 -12.08 -12.86 1.12
N ASP A 36 -12.64 -11.97 0.32
CA ASP A 36 -14.05 -12.01 -0.10
C ASP A 36 -14.26 -11.56 -1.56
N GLU A 37 -13.17 -11.27 -2.25
CA GLU A 37 -13.16 -10.79 -3.65
C GLU A 37 -13.96 -9.49 -3.88
N ALA A 38 -14.38 -8.81 -2.82
CA ALA A 38 -15.03 -7.52 -2.94
C ALA A 38 -14.08 -6.48 -3.56
N PRO A 39 -14.57 -5.64 -4.48
CA PRO A 39 -13.73 -4.64 -5.13
C PRO A 39 -13.23 -3.60 -4.14
N GLN A 40 -11.93 -3.30 -4.18
CA GLN A 40 -11.27 -2.33 -3.31
C GLN A 40 -10.43 -1.37 -4.13
N SER A 41 -10.80 -0.09 -4.13
CA SER A 41 -10.04 0.96 -4.80
C SER A 41 -8.76 1.30 -4.02
N LEU A 42 -7.62 1.36 -4.73
CA LEU A 42 -6.36 1.80 -4.11
C LEU A 42 -6.35 3.30 -3.79
N CYS A 43 -7.25 4.09 -4.36
CA CYS A 43 -7.40 5.53 -4.04
C CYS A 43 -7.62 5.78 -2.54
N GLN A 44 -8.19 4.84 -1.81
CA GLN A 44 -8.36 4.96 -0.35
C GLN A 44 -7.03 5.06 0.41
N TYR A 45 -5.92 4.72 -0.22
CA TYR A 45 -4.58 4.81 0.36
C TYR A 45 -3.82 6.07 -0.05
N GLN A 46 -4.47 6.98 -0.82
CA GLN A 46 -3.89 8.27 -1.16
C GLN A 46 -3.50 9.04 0.13
N GLY A 47 -2.32 9.65 0.12
CA GLY A 47 -1.78 10.36 1.29
C GLY A 47 -1.05 9.46 2.30
N LYS A 48 -1.02 8.14 2.08
CA LYS A 48 -0.24 7.20 2.90
C LYS A 48 1.11 6.88 2.27
N VAL A 49 2.06 6.51 3.11
CA VAL A 49 3.29 5.82 2.70
C VAL A 49 2.91 4.35 2.48
N ILE A 50 3.20 3.81 1.30
CA ILE A 50 2.72 2.50 0.89
C ILE A 50 3.90 1.58 0.57
N LEU A 51 3.89 0.35 1.09
CA LEU A 51 4.80 -0.71 0.69
C LEU A 51 4.01 -1.78 -0.06
N VAL A 52 4.15 -1.82 -1.39
CA VAL A 52 3.58 -2.89 -2.23
C VAL A 52 4.53 -4.08 -2.24
N VAL A 53 3.99 -5.28 -2.04
CA VAL A 53 4.79 -6.52 -2.02
C VAL A 53 4.08 -7.64 -2.77
N ASN A 54 4.79 -8.38 -3.64
CA ASN A 54 4.28 -9.63 -4.20
C ASN A 54 4.63 -10.79 -3.28
N THR A 55 3.65 -11.64 -2.99
CA THR A 55 3.78 -12.67 -1.94
C THR A 55 3.55 -14.07 -2.49
N ALA A 56 3.98 -15.09 -1.72
CA ALA A 56 3.69 -16.48 -1.98
C ALA A 56 3.72 -17.29 -0.68
N SER A 57 2.85 -18.33 -0.59
CA SER A 57 2.69 -19.18 0.59
C SER A 57 3.78 -20.24 0.73
N PHE A 58 4.39 -20.70 -0.39
CA PHE A 58 5.35 -21.82 -0.41
C PHE A 58 6.74 -21.38 -0.87
N CYS A 59 7.24 -20.27 -0.34
CA CYS A 59 8.53 -19.68 -0.73
C CYS A 59 9.51 -19.71 0.45
N GLY A 60 10.81 -19.83 0.16
CA GLY A 60 11.85 -19.70 1.20
C GLY A 60 11.84 -18.33 1.92
N PHE A 61 11.18 -17.32 1.35
CA PHE A 61 11.03 -16.00 1.95
C PHE A 61 9.67 -15.78 2.64
N THR A 62 8.80 -16.79 2.75
CA THR A 62 7.44 -16.67 3.30
C THR A 62 7.42 -16.15 4.74
N SER A 63 8.46 -16.44 5.54
CA SER A 63 8.63 -15.88 6.88
C SER A 63 8.69 -14.34 6.92
N GLN A 64 8.91 -13.67 5.78
CA GLN A 64 8.86 -12.21 5.71
C GLN A 64 7.45 -11.62 5.98
N TYR A 65 6.38 -12.43 5.94
CA TYR A 65 5.06 -11.99 6.41
C TYR A 65 5.09 -11.46 7.85
N GLU A 66 5.86 -12.10 8.75
CA GLU A 66 6.03 -11.60 10.13
C GLU A 66 6.63 -10.19 10.17
N GLY A 67 7.66 -9.95 9.35
CA GLY A 67 8.30 -8.64 9.27
C GLY A 67 7.39 -7.57 8.66
N LEU A 68 6.60 -7.94 7.64
CA LEU A 68 5.61 -7.04 7.02
C LEU A 68 4.50 -6.66 8.02
N GLU A 69 4.00 -7.65 8.78
CA GLU A 69 2.98 -7.40 9.79
C GLU A 69 3.52 -6.53 10.94
N LYS A 70 4.78 -6.76 11.38
CA LYS A 70 5.44 -5.90 12.37
C LYS A 70 5.57 -4.45 11.88
N LEU A 71 5.94 -4.24 10.61
CA LEU A 71 5.99 -2.89 10.03
C LEU A 71 4.60 -2.25 10.00
N TYR A 72 3.60 -3.00 9.53
CA TYR A 72 2.23 -2.53 9.47
C TYR A 72 1.70 -2.15 10.86
N ALA A 73 1.85 -3.03 11.84
CA ALA A 73 1.42 -2.77 13.21
C ALA A 73 2.11 -1.53 13.81
N LYS A 74 3.43 -1.34 13.53
CA LYS A 74 4.20 -0.20 14.06
C LYS A 74 3.78 1.14 13.47
N TYR A 75 3.48 1.19 12.16
CA TYR A 75 3.37 2.47 11.45
C TYR A 75 1.98 2.79 10.90
N LYS A 76 0.98 1.87 10.95
CA LYS A 76 -0.36 2.07 10.37
C LYS A 76 -1.06 3.34 10.87
N ASP A 77 -0.92 3.64 12.15
CA ASP A 77 -1.56 4.80 12.78
C ASP A 77 -0.83 6.12 12.46
N GLN A 78 0.36 6.03 11.84
CA GLN A 78 1.15 7.17 11.35
C GLN A 78 0.92 7.42 9.85
N GLY A 79 0.03 6.65 9.21
CA GLY A 79 -0.27 6.79 7.79
C GLY A 79 0.57 5.89 6.88
N PHE A 80 0.98 4.72 7.36
CA PHE A 80 1.64 3.68 6.57
C PHE A 80 0.67 2.54 6.24
N VAL A 81 0.89 1.88 5.12
CA VAL A 81 0.18 0.64 4.77
C VAL A 81 1.06 -0.30 3.96
N VAL A 82 0.90 -1.60 4.20
CA VAL A 82 1.42 -2.67 3.34
C VAL A 82 0.29 -3.15 2.44
N LEU A 83 0.55 -3.34 1.16
CA LEU A 83 -0.39 -3.91 0.18
C LEU A 83 0.21 -5.20 -0.39
N GLY A 84 -0.38 -6.34 -0.05
CA GLY A 84 0.09 -7.66 -0.46
C GLY A 84 -0.63 -8.17 -1.70
N PHE A 85 0.13 -8.65 -2.67
CA PHE A 85 -0.35 -9.21 -3.93
C PHE A 85 0.19 -10.63 -4.12
N PRO A 86 -0.57 -11.67 -3.74
CA PRO A 86 -0.20 -13.04 -4.02
C PRO A 86 0.01 -13.29 -5.51
N SER A 87 1.08 -14.01 -5.87
CA SER A 87 1.39 -14.31 -7.26
C SER A 87 2.00 -15.69 -7.44
N ASN A 88 1.55 -16.41 -8.46
CA ASN A 88 2.09 -17.71 -8.82
C ASN A 88 3.17 -17.66 -9.93
N ASP A 89 3.65 -16.45 -10.27
CA ASP A 89 4.60 -16.24 -11.38
C ASP A 89 5.98 -16.86 -11.13
N PHE A 90 6.35 -17.09 -9.86
CA PHE A 90 7.69 -17.51 -9.49
C PHE A 90 7.68 -18.90 -8.86
N GLY A 91 8.15 -19.87 -9.63
CA GLY A 91 8.30 -21.26 -9.17
C GLY A 91 6.99 -21.94 -8.79
N GLN A 92 5.84 -21.40 -9.21
CA GLN A 92 4.50 -21.91 -8.86
C GLN A 92 4.30 -22.04 -7.33
N GLN A 93 4.83 -21.07 -6.58
CA GLN A 93 4.85 -21.09 -5.12
C GLN A 93 3.59 -20.47 -4.48
N GLU A 94 2.56 -20.13 -5.28
CA GLU A 94 1.24 -19.69 -4.82
C GLU A 94 0.12 -20.46 -5.56
N PRO A 95 0.05 -21.79 -5.48
CA PRO A 95 -0.90 -22.58 -6.26
C PRO A 95 -2.35 -22.46 -5.76
N GLY A 96 -2.55 -22.12 -4.48
CA GLY A 96 -3.86 -22.09 -3.82
C GLY A 96 -4.86 -21.13 -4.44
N SER A 97 -6.15 -21.34 -4.14
CA SER A 97 -7.22 -20.38 -4.39
C SER A 97 -7.07 -19.14 -3.48
N ASN A 98 -7.78 -18.05 -3.79
CA ASN A 98 -7.79 -16.86 -2.94
C ASN A 98 -8.18 -17.19 -1.50
N LYS A 99 -9.17 -18.06 -1.31
CA LYS A 99 -9.61 -18.50 0.02
C LYS A 99 -8.50 -19.25 0.78
N GLU A 100 -7.83 -20.20 0.15
CA GLU A 100 -6.75 -20.96 0.79
C GLU A 100 -5.56 -20.06 1.16
N ILE A 101 -5.22 -19.09 0.29
CA ILE A 101 -4.19 -18.09 0.57
C ILE A 101 -4.60 -17.19 1.74
N ALA A 102 -5.87 -16.74 1.77
CA ALA A 102 -6.39 -15.93 2.86
C ALA A 102 -6.35 -16.67 4.20
N ASP A 103 -6.78 -17.93 4.22
CA ASP A 103 -6.73 -18.78 5.40
C ASP A 103 -5.29 -19.01 5.88
N PHE A 104 -4.36 -19.26 4.96
CA PHE A 104 -2.95 -19.41 5.28
C PHE A 104 -2.35 -18.14 5.89
N CYS A 105 -2.54 -16.98 5.26
CA CYS A 105 -2.06 -15.71 5.75
C CYS A 105 -2.62 -15.37 7.15
N LYS A 106 -3.90 -15.62 7.36
CA LYS A 106 -4.56 -15.37 8.64
C LYS A 106 -4.10 -16.31 9.73
N ASN A 107 -4.13 -17.63 9.46
CA ASN A 107 -3.91 -18.65 10.48
C ASN A 107 -2.44 -18.85 10.84
N THR A 108 -1.52 -18.63 9.86
CA THR A 108 -0.08 -18.86 10.06
C THR A 108 0.66 -17.61 10.52
N TYR A 109 0.30 -16.45 9.98
CA TYR A 109 1.04 -15.19 10.21
C TYR A 109 0.18 -14.08 10.83
N ASP A 110 -1.12 -14.32 11.09
CA ASP A 110 -2.10 -13.33 11.59
C ASP A 110 -2.06 -12.00 10.79
N VAL A 111 -1.91 -12.12 9.46
CA VAL A 111 -1.82 -10.96 8.56
C VAL A 111 -3.07 -10.09 8.67
N LYS A 112 -2.86 -8.80 8.95
CA LYS A 112 -3.91 -7.77 9.11
C LYS A 112 -3.81 -6.67 8.07
N PHE A 113 -2.64 -6.52 7.42
CA PHE A 113 -2.52 -5.57 6.31
C PHE A 113 -3.36 -6.02 5.11
N PRO A 114 -3.80 -5.07 4.24
CA PRO A 114 -4.58 -5.38 3.05
C PRO A 114 -3.90 -6.36 2.10
N MET A 115 -4.62 -7.40 1.74
CA MET A 115 -4.23 -8.39 0.75
C MET A 115 -5.23 -8.41 -0.42
N PHE A 116 -4.73 -8.56 -1.63
CA PHE A 116 -5.54 -8.60 -2.85
C PHE A 116 -5.58 -10.00 -3.47
N ALA A 117 -6.57 -10.24 -4.32
CA ALA A 117 -6.70 -11.51 -5.03
C ALA A 117 -5.43 -11.81 -5.84
N LYS A 118 -5.10 -13.10 -5.93
CA LYS A 118 -3.95 -13.59 -6.67
C LYS A 118 -3.94 -13.07 -8.11
N SER A 119 -2.81 -12.53 -8.54
CA SER A 119 -2.66 -11.95 -9.88
C SER A 119 -1.22 -12.10 -10.38
N ALA A 120 -1.03 -11.96 -11.69
CA ALA A 120 0.30 -11.85 -12.25
C ALA A 120 0.93 -10.50 -11.89
N VAL A 121 2.23 -10.51 -11.56
CA VAL A 121 3.02 -9.34 -11.19
C VAL A 121 4.25 -9.16 -12.10
N SER A 122 4.47 -10.08 -13.02
CA SER A 122 5.57 -10.06 -14.00
C SER A 122 5.09 -10.40 -15.41
N GLY A 123 5.92 -10.10 -16.41
CA GLY A 123 5.62 -10.36 -17.82
C GLY A 123 4.47 -9.52 -18.38
N ASN A 124 4.01 -9.91 -19.58
CA ASN A 124 2.99 -9.15 -20.32
C ASN A 124 1.62 -9.13 -19.62
N ASN A 125 1.32 -10.14 -18.82
CA ASN A 125 0.05 -10.29 -18.11
C ASN A 125 0.06 -9.66 -16.71
N SER A 126 1.15 -9.00 -16.30
CA SER A 126 1.20 -8.34 -15.00
C SER A 126 0.03 -7.36 -14.83
N ASN A 127 -0.51 -7.30 -13.62
CA ASN A 127 -1.61 -6.40 -13.31
C ASN A 127 -1.21 -4.92 -13.49
N PRO A 128 -2.17 -4.00 -13.69
CA PRO A 128 -1.87 -2.61 -14.06
C PRO A 128 -1.00 -1.87 -13.03
N LEU A 129 -1.13 -2.17 -11.73
CA LEU A 129 -0.28 -1.55 -10.71
C LEU A 129 1.18 -1.96 -10.91
N PHE A 130 1.47 -3.27 -11.07
CA PHE A 130 2.85 -3.74 -11.25
C PHE A 130 3.44 -3.28 -12.58
N LYS A 131 2.65 -3.18 -13.66
CA LYS A 131 3.11 -2.54 -14.91
C LYS A 131 3.62 -1.12 -14.67
N MET A 132 2.89 -0.32 -13.90
CA MET A 132 3.29 1.05 -13.60
C MET A 132 4.50 1.12 -12.65
N LEU A 133 4.55 0.25 -11.62
CA LEU A 133 5.69 0.16 -10.71
C LEU A 133 6.98 -0.17 -11.47
N ILE A 134 6.92 -1.16 -12.35
CA ILE A 134 8.04 -1.57 -13.21
C ILE A 134 8.46 -0.42 -14.14
N ALA A 135 7.51 0.24 -14.80
CA ALA A 135 7.80 1.36 -15.71
C ALA A 135 8.46 2.55 -14.98
N LYS A 136 8.06 2.82 -13.73
CA LYS A 136 8.62 3.93 -12.94
C LYS A 136 10.00 3.64 -12.34
N THR A 137 10.28 2.40 -12.00
CA THR A 137 11.55 2.02 -11.34
C THR A 137 12.57 1.35 -12.26
N GLY A 138 12.13 0.84 -13.41
CA GLY A 138 12.95 -0.05 -14.25
C GLY A 138 13.19 -1.42 -13.60
N THR A 139 12.61 -1.69 -12.43
CA THR A 139 12.80 -2.94 -11.68
C THR A 139 11.60 -3.85 -11.85
N THR A 140 11.79 -5.00 -12.49
CA THR A 140 10.79 -6.08 -12.56
C THR A 140 11.02 -7.05 -11.41
N PRO A 141 9.98 -7.52 -10.69
CA PRO A 141 10.13 -8.59 -9.72
C PRO A 141 10.78 -9.81 -10.37
N LYS A 142 11.87 -10.32 -9.77
CA LYS A 142 12.58 -11.52 -10.24
C LYS A 142 12.26 -12.76 -9.38
N TRP A 143 11.57 -12.53 -8.28
CA TRP A 143 11.15 -13.57 -7.34
C TRP A 143 10.00 -13.05 -6.44
N ASN A 144 9.51 -13.90 -5.53
CA ASN A 144 8.54 -13.51 -4.52
C ASN A 144 9.16 -12.54 -3.49
N PHE A 145 8.34 -11.76 -2.83
CA PHE A 145 8.71 -10.77 -1.83
C PHE A 145 9.60 -9.63 -2.35
N TYR A 146 9.45 -9.23 -3.62
CA TYR A 146 9.88 -7.91 -4.09
C TYR A 146 8.97 -6.84 -3.52
N LYS A 147 9.54 -5.68 -3.21
CA LYS A 147 8.82 -4.57 -2.58
C LYS A 147 9.06 -3.29 -3.35
N TYR A 148 8.03 -2.44 -3.39
CA TYR A 148 8.09 -1.08 -3.93
C TYR A 148 7.58 -0.12 -2.87
N LEU A 149 8.34 0.94 -2.59
CA LEU A 149 7.99 1.96 -1.62
C LEU A 149 7.45 3.19 -2.35
N ILE A 150 6.29 3.68 -1.89
CA ILE A 150 5.56 4.78 -2.49
C ILE A 150 5.37 5.86 -1.42
N ASP A 151 5.63 7.13 -1.78
CA ASP A 151 5.43 8.27 -0.90
C ASP A 151 3.96 8.68 -0.76
N ARG A 152 3.68 9.67 0.08
CA ARG A 152 2.31 10.20 0.31
C ARG A 152 1.68 10.84 -0.93
N ASN A 153 2.47 11.23 -1.92
CA ASN A 153 2.02 11.85 -3.16
C ASN A 153 1.74 10.81 -4.27
N GLY A 154 2.01 9.52 -4.00
CA GLY A 154 1.84 8.44 -4.96
C GLY A 154 3.02 8.27 -5.91
N ASN A 155 4.21 8.78 -5.57
CA ASN A 155 5.43 8.54 -6.33
C ASN A 155 6.14 7.31 -5.81
N VAL A 156 6.64 6.47 -6.72
CA VAL A 156 7.50 5.34 -6.34
C VAL A 156 8.89 5.89 -6.03
N VAL A 157 9.36 5.68 -4.79
CA VAL A 157 10.64 6.23 -4.32
C VAL A 157 11.77 5.21 -4.30
N ASP A 158 11.44 3.92 -4.13
CA ASP A 158 12.44 2.84 -4.13
C ASP A 158 11.82 1.47 -4.43
N SER A 159 12.69 0.48 -4.72
CA SER A 159 12.32 -0.92 -4.88
C SER A 159 13.38 -1.83 -4.25
N PHE A 160 12.94 -2.94 -3.63
CA PHE A 160 13.81 -3.85 -2.89
C PHE A 160 13.58 -5.29 -3.34
N GLY A 161 14.67 -6.03 -3.53
CA GLY A 161 14.62 -7.45 -3.86
C GLY A 161 14.18 -8.33 -2.68
N SER A 162 13.99 -9.62 -2.96
CA SER A 162 13.55 -10.63 -1.98
C SER A 162 14.43 -10.72 -0.74
N ILE A 163 15.76 -10.57 -0.91
CA ILE A 163 16.76 -10.71 0.16
C ILE A 163 16.63 -9.57 1.20
N THR A 164 16.19 -8.39 0.77
CA THR A 164 15.99 -7.25 1.68
C THR A 164 14.77 -7.51 2.56
N THR A 165 15.02 -7.83 3.83
CA THR A 165 13.95 -8.13 4.79
C THR A 165 13.17 -6.87 5.16
N PRO A 166 11.87 -6.98 5.50
CA PRO A 166 11.05 -5.82 5.86
C PRO A 166 11.64 -4.98 7.01
N GLY A 167 12.29 -5.63 7.98
CA GLY A 167 12.91 -4.95 9.13
C GLY A 167 14.28 -4.34 8.86
N SER A 168 14.83 -4.43 7.64
CA SER A 168 16.13 -3.86 7.31
C SER A 168 16.12 -2.33 7.43
N SER A 169 17.27 -1.75 7.82
CA SER A 169 17.41 -0.29 7.90
C SER A 169 17.19 0.40 6.56
N SER A 170 17.52 -0.27 5.44
CA SER A 170 17.27 0.26 4.09
C SER A 170 15.79 0.52 3.80
N ILE A 171 14.88 -0.24 4.41
CA ILE A 171 13.42 -0.04 4.29
C ILE A 171 12.92 0.88 5.41
N THR A 172 13.24 0.55 6.67
CA THR A 172 12.65 1.24 7.83
C THR A 172 13.04 2.72 7.89
N SER A 173 14.31 3.08 7.61
CA SER A 173 14.73 4.48 7.59
C SER A 173 14.03 5.30 6.52
N GLN A 174 13.76 4.71 5.34
CA GLN A 174 13.01 5.40 4.30
C GLN A 174 11.54 5.58 4.67
N ILE A 175 10.90 4.55 5.26
CA ILE A 175 9.53 4.66 5.76
C ILE A 175 9.45 5.80 6.80
N GLU A 176 10.34 5.81 7.79
CA GLU A 176 10.35 6.83 8.85
C GLU A 176 10.56 8.24 8.29
N LYS A 177 11.47 8.40 7.33
CA LYS A 177 11.67 9.66 6.62
C LYS A 177 10.39 10.13 5.93
N LEU A 178 9.76 9.26 5.11
CA LEU A 178 8.54 9.60 4.36
C LEU A 178 7.34 9.87 5.28
N LEU A 179 7.27 9.21 6.43
CA LEU A 179 6.22 9.46 7.43
C LEU A 179 6.34 10.84 8.06
N GLY A 180 7.57 11.37 8.20
CA GLY A 180 7.84 12.73 8.66
C GLY A 180 7.52 13.82 7.64
N GLU A 181 7.36 13.48 6.37
CA GLU A 181 7.03 14.42 5.30
C GLU A 181 5.51 14.67 5.24
N LYS A 182 5.10 15.91 4.91
CA LYS A 182 3.68 16.24 4.68
C LYS A 182 3.29 15.80 3.27
N ALA A 183 2.05 15.31 3.09
CA ALA A 183 1.45 15.18 1.77
C ALA A 183 1.31 16.59 1.15
N GLN A 184 1.67 16.71 -0.11
CA GLN A 184 1.55 17.95 -0.89
C GLN A 184 0.24 17.96 -1.67
#